data_fd6ed701d6401b84c956fb96c33ce3c9
#
_entry.id   fd6ed701d6401b84c956fb96c33ce3c9
#
_cell.length_a   1.000
_cell.length_b   1.000
_cell.length_c   1.000
_cell.angle_alpha   90.00
_cell.angle_beta   90.00
_cell.angle_gamma   90.00
#
_symmetry.space_group_name_H-M   'P 1'
#
loop_
_entity.id
_entity.type
_entity.pdbx_description
1 polymer ?
#
loop_
_entity_poly.entity_id
_entity_poly.type
_entity_poly.pdbx_seq_one_letter_code
_entity_poly.pdbx_strand_id
1 'polypeptide(L)'
;MEKASIVIVCMNNLKNLFPCLDSIKEQTKIAYEVWVVAYLFSKENLVLLREKYPWVVVVESNEIRGFAENNNLALRHVKTEYTLVLNDDTLFKEPVLDRLIEAMEKTHDADIMSPKLVNADGSLQSCGKNPINWYYFLREDTFGLNNNFRRTIYTNGEGIFQSYNISGACFLIKTEFFKQQGFFDEYYFFCPEDIALSTNINEQGGKCYVDSNVTLYHLCGGTRKSAVKTATLPAQRLGCIHFHGRNSLALRIFMRTWILFTSFGKYLVNLFRGDQIETTAQLHCVQTMLSNKSPKEIFTQYYLQLKKSK
;
A
#
# COMPACT_ATOMS: atom_id res chain seq x y z
N MET A 1 29.72 -2.87 -0.39
CA MET A 1 28.54 -2.27 0.27
C MET A 1 27.33 -2.54 -0.61
N GLU A 2 26.25 -2.94 -0.03
CA GLU A 2 24.98 -3.15 -0.71
C GLU A 2 24.51 -1.82 -1.30
N LYS A 3 24.03 -1.87 -2.57
CA LYS A 3 23.57 -0.68 -3.29
C LYS A 3 22.11 -0.36 -2.94
N ALA A 4 21.31 -1.38 -2.63
CA ALA A 4 19.90 -1.22 -2.35
C ALA A 4 19.43 -2.09 -1.19
N SER A 5 18.40 -1.61 -0.47
CA SER A 5 17.62 -2.39 0.50
C SER A 5 16.22 -2.64 -0.02
N ILE A 6 15.77 -3.88 0.07
CA ILE A 6 14.38 -4.26 -0.22
C ILE A 6 13.64 -4.39 1.09
N VAL A 7 12.55 -3.65 1.28
CA VAL A 7 11.72 -3.67 2.49
C VAL A 7 10.38 -4.30 2.17
N ILE A 8 10.05 -5.39 2.87
CA ILE A 8 8.84 -6.19 2.67
C ILE A 8 8.09 -6.30 3.99
N VAL A 9 6.81 -5.93 4.02
CA VAL A 9 5.91 -6.21 5.15
C VAL A 9 5.08 -7.44 4.82
N CYS A 10 5.15 -8.46 5.66
CA CYS A 10 4.36 -9.68 5.50
C CYS A 10 3.52 -9.95 6.76
N MET A 11 2.21 -10.10 6.60
CA MET A 11 1.30 -10.42 7.70
C MET A 11 1.11 -11.94 7.82
N ASN A 12 2.10 -12.64 8.36
CA ASN A 12 2.09 -14.08 8.64
C ASN A 12 1.67 -14.97 7.45
N ASN A 13 2.03 -14.56 6.22
CA ASN A 13 1.66 -15.26 4.99
C ASN A 13 2.87 -15.81 4.22
N LEU A 14 3.39 -16.93 4.65
CA LEU A 14 4.55 -17.57 4.01
C LEU A 14 4.29 -18.02 2.57
N LYS A 15 3.02 -18.25 2.20
CA LYS A 15 2.64 -18.65 0.83
C LYS A 15 2.92 -17.58 -0.20
N ASN A 16 2.82 -16.32 0.21
CA ASN A 16 3.19 -15.17 -0.62
C ASN A 16 4.68 -14.87 -0.48
N LEU A 17 5.16 -14.75 0.76
CA LEU A 17 6.50 -14.29 1.06
C LEU A 17 7.60 -15.18 0.46
N PHE A 18 7.47 -16.52 0.55
CA PHE A 18 8.51 -17.44 0.10
C PHE A 18 8.75 -17.35 -1.42
N PRO A 19 7.73 -17.44 -2.28
CA PRO A 19 7.93 -17.24 -3.72
C PRO A 19 8.47 -15.84 -4.05
N CYS A 20 8.07 -14.80 -3.33
CA CYS A 20 8.60 -13.46 -3.48
C CYS A 20 10.12 -13.43 -3.22
N LEU A 21 10.57 -13.95 -2.07
CA LEU A 21 12.00 -14.01 -1.71
C LEU A 21 12.82 -14.89 -2.68
N ASP A 22 12.28 -16.04 -3.08
CA ASP A 22 12.93 -16.91 -4.06
C ASP A 22 13.13 -16.19 -5.40
N SER A 23 12.10 -15.46 -5.89
CA SER A 23 12.17 -14.70 -7.14
C SER A 23 13.15 -13.52 -7.07
N ILE A 24 13.23 -12.83 -5.93
CA ILE A 24 14.22 -11.75 -5.71
C ILE A 24 15.63 -12.35 -5.81
N LYS A 25 15.90 -13.44 -5.11
CA LYS A 25 17.21 -14.10 -5.09
C LYS A 25 17.63 -14.59 -6.47
N GLU A 26 16.70 -15.10 -7.26
CA GLU A 26 16.95 -15.61 -8.60
C GLU A 26 17.24 -14.51 -9.62
N GLN A 27 16.51 -13.40 -9.54
CA GLN A 27 16.50 -12.39 -10.59
C GLN A 27 17.39 -11.17 -10.30
N THR A 28 17.83 -10.94 -9.06
CA THR A 28 18.62 -9.76 -8.69
C THR A 28 20.12 -10.07 -8.73
N LYS A 29 20.89 -9.22 -9.42
CA LYS A 29 22.35 -9.38 -9.64
C LYS A 29 23.20 -8.37 -8.88
N ILE A 30 22.69 -7.17 -8.66
CA ILE A 30 23.40 -6.15 -7.87
C ILE A 30 23.53 -6.57 -6.40
N ALA A 31 24.42 -5.93 -5.66
CA ALA A 31 24.53 -6.14 -4.22
C ALA A 31 23.34 -5.49 -3.49
N TYR A 32 22.60 -6.26 -2.72
CA TYR A 32 21.39 -5.83 -2.00
C TYR A 32 21.26 -6.52 -0.65
N GLU A 33 20.47 -5.94 0.22
CA GLU A 33 19.96 -6.56 1.46
C GLU A 33 18.43 -6.62 1.43
N VAL A 34 17.84 -7.56 2.19
CA VAL A 34 16.39 -7.68 2.31
C VAL A 34 15.99 -7.60 3.79
N TRP A 35 15.04 -6.73 4.06
CA TRP A 35 14.39 -6.54 5.34
C TRP A 35 12.96 -7.05 5.27
N VAL A 36 12.60 -8.03 6.10
CA VAL A 36 11.23 -8.53 6.23
C VAL A 36 10.68 -8.11 7.59
N VAL A 37 9.64 -7.28 7.55
CA VAL A 37 8.85 -7.01 8.76
C VAL A 37 7.85 -8.14 8.94
N ALA A 38 8.15 -9.03 9.89
CA ALA A 38 7.33 -10.19 10.23
C ALA A 38 6.14 -9.74 11.10
N TYR A 39 5.08 -9.26 10.45
CA TYR A 39 3.92 -8.67 11.11
C TYR A 39 2.97 -9.75 11.61
N LEU A 40 2.76 -9.79 12.93
CA LEU A 40 1.91 -10.75 13.64
C LEU A 40 2.20 -12.22 13.29
N PHE A 41 3.48 -12.54 13.10
CA PHE A 41 3.90 -13.91 12.80
C PHE A 41 3.66 -14.83 13.98
N SER A 42 3.29 -16.08 13.67
CA SER A 42 3.36 -17.17 14.64
C SER A 42 4.84 -17.54 14.90
N LYS A 43 5.10 -18.16 16.05
CA LYS A 43 6.47 -18.59 16.39
C LYS A 43 7.02 -19.59 15.38
N GLU A 44 6.15 -20.49 14.89
CA GLU A 44 6.49 -21.52 13.91
C GLU A 44 6.89 -20.88 12.56
N ASN A 45 6.09 -19.91 12.08
CA ASN A 45 6.39 -19.24 10.82
C ASN A 45 7.64 -18.37 10.91
N LEU A 46 7.93 -17.80 12.09
CA LEU A 46 9.14 -17.03 12.32
C LEU A 46 10.40 -17.91 12.27
N VAL A 47 10.33 -19.10 12.86
CA VAL A 47 11.41 -20.10 12.78
C VAL A 47 11.63 -20.52 11.32
N LEU A 48 10.56 -20.90 10.62
CA LEU A 48 10.64 -21.31 9.21
C LEU A 48 11.25 -20.23 8.31
N LEU A 49 10.88 -18.95 8.52
CA LEU A 49 11.46 -17.84 7.77
C LEU A 49 12.97 -17.73 8.00
N ARG A 50 13.41 -17.76 9.26
CA ARG A 50 14.83 -17.64 9.62
C ARG A 50 15.68 -18.80 9.15
N GLU A 51 15.14 -20.02 9.23
CA GLU A 51 15.85 -21.22 8.77
C GLU A 51 16.00 -21.25 7.24
N LYS A 52 14.92 -20.93 6.52
CA LYS A 52 14.94 -21.00 5.06
C LYS A 52 15.67 -19.81 4.40
N TYR A 53 15.62 -18.63 5.01
CA TYR A 53 16.21 -17.42 4.47
C TYR A 53 17.14 -16.71 5.47
N PRO A 54 18.27 -17.33 5.87
CA PRO A 54 19.19 -16.77 6.87
C PRO A 54 19.87 -15.46 6.42
N TRP A 55 19.77 -15.12 5.13
CA TRP A 55 20.31 -13.89 4.55
C TRP A 55 19.33 -12.69 4.65
N VAL A 56 18.13 -12.91 5.15
CA VAL A 56 17.10 -11.85 5.34
C VAL A 56 17.20 -11.29 6.74
N VAL A 57 17.19 -9.96 6.85
CA VAL A 57 17.05 -9.27 8.13
C VAL A 57 15.58 -9.26 8.54
N VAL A 58 15.27 -9.92 9.65
CA VAL A 58 13.88 -10.05 10.13
C VAL A 58 13.61 -9.06 11.26
N VAL A 59 12.64 -8.19 11.05
CA VAL A 59 12.13 -7.25 12.07
C VAL A 59 10.77 -7.75 12.56
N GLU A 60 10.69 -8.13 13.84
CA GLU A 60 9.43 -8.60 14.42
C GLU A 60 8.48 -7.45 14.73
N SER A 61 7.23 -7.58 14.34
CA SER A 61 6.15 -6.62 14.60
C SER A 61 4.95 -7.34 15.21
N ASN A 62 4.88 -7.35 16.55
CA ASN A 62 3.90 -8.12 17.33
C ASN A 62 2.68 -7.30 17.77
N GLU A 63 2.65 -6.01 17.48
CA GLU A 63 1.54 -5.12 17.75
C GLU A 63 0.73 -4.82 16.50
N ILE A 64 -0.54 -4.45 16.66
CA ILE A 64 -1.38 -4.01 15.53
C ILE A 64 -0.85 -2.68 14.99
N ARG A 65 -0.32 -2.73 13.76
CA ARG A 65 0.22 -1.60 13.02
C ARG A 65 -0.31 -1.56 11.60
N GLY A 66 -0.39 -0.36 11.02
CA GLY A 66 -0.72 -0.16 9.62
C GLY A 66 0.45 -0.49 8.68
N PHE A 67 0.20 -0.40 7.38
CA PHE A 67 1.23 -0.62 6.36
C PHE A 67 2.38 0.40 6.50
N ALA A 68 2.06 1.69 6.65
CA ALA A 68 3.02 2.76 6.85
C ALA A 68 3.91 2.52 8.07
N GLU A 69 3.30 2.28 9.23
CA GLU A 69 4.00 2.07 10.50
C GLU A 69 4.89 0.81 10.47
N ASN A 70 4.43 -0.29 9.85
CA ASN A 70 5.23 -1.51 9.70
C ASN A 70 6.43 -1.28 8.78
N ASN A 71 6.25 -0.66 7.59
CA ASN A 71 7.38 -0.35 6.72
C ASN A 71 8.42 0.52 7.43
N ASN A 72 7.97 1.54 8.16
CA ASN A 72 8.86 2.46 8.88
C ASN A 72 9.71 1.77 9.95
N LEU A 73 9.30 0.62 10.50
CA LEU A 73 10.14 -0.16 11.43
C LEU A 73 11.46 -0.59 10.78
N ALA A 74 11.43 -1.04 9.53
CA ALA A 74 12.63 -1.43 8.79
C ALA A 74 13.32 -0.21 8.16
N LEU A 75 12.56 0.71 7.56
CA LEU A 75 13.06 1.88 6.84
C LEU A 75 13.99 2.76 7.69
N ARG A 76 13.74 2.87 9.00
CA ARG A 76 14.60 3.64 9.92
C ARG A 76 16.02 3.07 10.08
N HIS A 77 16.23 1.82 9.69
CA HIS A 77 17.52 1.13 9.79
C HIS A 77 18.29 1.05 8.46
N VAL A 78 17.60 1.26 7.33
CA VAL A 78 18.19 1.21 5.99
C VAL A 78 19.23 2.30 5.79
N LYS A 79 20.38 1.94 5.17
CA LYS A 79 21.52 2.85 4.93
C LYS A 79 22.04 2.83 3.49
N THR A 80 21.49 1.97 2.63
CA THR A 80 21.88 1.84 1.23
C THR A 80 21.47 3.07 0.42
N GLU A 81 22.01 3.22 -0.78
CA GLU A 81 21.73 4.33 -1.67
C GLU A 81 20.25 4.37 -2.10
N TYR A 82 19.69 3.19 -2.39
CA TYR A 82 18.30 3.03 -2.81
C TYR A 82 17.52 2.14 -1.85
N THR A 83 16.23 2.42 -1.72
CA THR A 83 15.25 1.59 -1.01
C THR A 83 14.15 1.15 -1.97
N LEU A 84 13.93 -0.15 -2.09
CA LEU A 84 12.76 -0.72 -2.77
C LEU A 84 11.73 -1.11 -1.71
N VAL A 85 10.57 -0.43 -1.68
CA VAL A 85 9.41 -0.88 -0.92
C VAL A 85 8.64 -1.88 -1.78
N LEU A 86 8.31 -3.05 -1.23
CA LEU A 86 7.76 -4.16 -1.99
C LEU A 86 6.70 -4.93 -1.18
N ASN A 87 5.57 -5.25 -1.81
CA ASN A 87 4.58 -6.16 -1.23
C ASN A 87 5.05 -7.62 -1.26
N ASP A 88 4.63 -8.41 -0.26
CA ASP A 88 4.96 -9.84 -0.14
C ASP A 88 4.30 -10.76 -1.18
N ASP A 89 3.29 -10.25 -1.91
CA ASP A 89 2.57 -10.97 -2.97
C ASP A 89 3.02 -10.57 -4.39
N THR A 90 4.32 -10.26 -4.52
CA THR A 90 4.95 -9.91 -5.80
C THR A 90 5.91 -11.01 -6.28
N LEU A 91 6.12 -11.07 -7.60
CA LEU A 91 7.08 -12.00 -8.21
C LEU A 91 7.94 -11.29 -9.26
N PHE A 92 9.25 -11.44 -9.13
CA PHE A 92 10.23 -11.03 -10.15
C PHE A 92 10.35 -12.15 -11.19
N LYS A 93 10.10 -11.82 -12.46
CA LYS A 93 10.38 -12.70 -13.60
C LYS A 93 11.49 -12.15 -14.50
N GLU A 94 12.06 -11.04 -14.10
CA GLU A 94 13.17 -10.34 -14.71
C GLU A 94 13.94 -9.55 -13.63
N PRO A 95 15.12 -8.99 -13.89
CA PRO A 95 15.91 -8.28 -12.87
C PRO A 95 15.32 -6.89 -12.57
N VAL A 96 14.17 -6.88 -11.88
CA VAL A 96 13.38 -5.68 -11.61
C VAL A 96 14.20 -4.63 -10.86
N LEU A 97 14.89 -5.02 -9.76
CA LEU A 97 15.67 -4.08 -8.95
C LEU A 97 16.81 -3.45 -9.76
N ASP A 98 17.56 -4.28 -10.48
CA ASP A 98 18.70 -3.83 -11.31
C ASP A 98 18.24 -2.81 -12.34
N ARG A 99 17.17 -3.12 -13.07
CA ARG A 99 16.61 -2.26 -14.12
C ARG A 99 16.00 -0.98 -13.59
N LEU A 100 15.32 -1.02 -12.43
CA LEU A 100 14.80 0.21 -11.81
C LEU A 100 15.92 1.14 -11.36
N ILE A 101 17.01 0.61 -10.82
CA ILE A 101 18.19 1.43 -10.46
C ILE A 101 18.81 2.05 -11.70
N GLU A 102 19.01 1.26 -12.76
CA GLU A 102 19.52 1.77 -14.03
C GLU A 102 18.62 2.87 -14.61
N ALA A 103 17.30 2.69 -14.56
CA ALA A 103 16.32 3.70 -15.00
C ALA A 103 16.38 4.97 -14.15
N MET A 104 16.50 4.82 -12.82
CA MET A 104 16.63 5.93 -11.87
C MET A 104 17.91 6.74 -12.13
N GLU A 105 19.04 6.08 -12.38
CA GLU A 105 20.32 6.73 -12.68
C GLU A 105 20.29 7.48 -14.01
N LYS A 106 19.57 6.98 -15.02
CA LYS A 106 19.38 7.65 -16.31
C LYS A 106 18.38 8.81 -16.26
N THR A 107 17.46 8.79 -15.30
CA THR A 107 16.41 9.82 -15.13
C THR A 107 16.81 10.71 -13.94
N HIS A 108 17.73 11.66 -14.19
CA HIS A 108 18.41 12.43 -13.13
C HIS A 108 17.49 13.16 -12.16
N ASP A 109 16.30 13.54 -12.60
CA ASP A 109 15.30 14.24 -11.78
C ASP A 109 14.25 13.29 -11.14
N ALA A 110 14.42 11.98 -11.29
CA ALA A 110 13.55 11.01 -10.62
C ALA A 110 13.93 10.87 -9.14
N ASP A 111 12.95 10.99 -8.27
CA ASP A 111 13.08 10.71 -6.83
C ASP A 111 12.45 9.36 -6.48
N ILE A 112 11.37 8.99 -7.17
CA ILE A 112 10.73 7.68 -7.11
C ILE A 112 10.59 7.09 -8.51
N MET A 113 10.82 5.76 -8.62
CA MET A 113 10.61 4.97 -9.82
C MET A 113 9.80 3.71 -9.50
N SER A 114 8.69 3.50 -10.19
CA SER A 114 7.82 2.32 -10.04
C SER A 114 7.85 1.49 -11.32
N PRO A 115 7.80 0.14 -11.24
CA PRO A 115 7.68 -0.69 -12.43
C PRO A 115 6.24 -0.71 -12.96
N LYS A 116 6.04 -1.24 -14.15
CA LYS A 116 4.74 -1.67 -14.64
C LYS A 116 4.25 -2.86 -13.83
N LEU A 117 3.05 -2.75 -13.24
CA LEU A 117 2.44 -3.82 -12.48
C LEU A 117 1.48 -4.64 -13.36
N VAL A 118 1.56 -5.96 -13.24
CA VAL A 118 0.66 -6.89 -13.92
C VAL A 118 0.08 -7.92 -12.94
N ASN A 119 -1.13 -8.39 -13.24
CA ASN A 119 -1.77 -9.50 -12.53
C ASN A 119 -1.08 -10.84 -12.85
N ALA A 120 -1.46 -11.91 -12.15
CA ALA A 120 -0.95 -13.27 -12.39
C ALA A 120 -1.16 -13.74 -13.85
N ASP A 121 -2.23 -13.29 -14.51
CA ASP A 121 -2.57 -13.59 -15.91
C ASP A 121 -1.86 -12.68 -16.94
N GLY A 122 -1.02 -11.75 -16.47
CA GLY A 122 -0.33 -10.76 -17.30
C GLY A 122 -1.15 -9.53 -17.66
N SER A 123 -2.42 -9.44 -17.26
CA SER A 123 -3.23 -8.24 -17.48
C SER A 123 -2.70 -7.06 -16.65
N LEU A 124 -2.81 -5.84 -17.22
CA LEU A 124 -2.23 -4.64 -16.60
C LEU A 124 -2.96 -4.23 -15.31
N GLN A 125 -2.16 -3.85 -14.32
CA GLN A 125 -2.62 -3.10 -13.16
C GLN A 125 -2.27 -1.62 -13.31
N SER A 126 -3.00 -0.74 -12.60
CA SER A 126 -2.66 0.68 -12.55
C SER A 126 -1.39 0.87 -11.70
N CYS A 127 -0.27 1.21 -12.31
CA CYS A 127 1.02 1.45 -11.66
C CYS A 127 1.31 2.94 -11.41
N GLY A 128 0.70 3.84 -12.17
CA GLY A 128 0.73 5.29 -11.95
C GLY A 128 -0.69 5.86 -11.93
N LYS A 129 -0.85 7.04 -11.35
CA LYS A 129 -2.17 7.68 -11.21
C LYS A 129 -2.05 9.20 -11.30
N ASN A 130 -3.10 9.83 -11.81
CA ASN A 130 -3.31 11.27 -11.72
C ASN A 130 -3.52 11.73 -10.26
N PRO A 131 -3.37 13.03 -9.97
CA PRO A 131 -3.82 13.60 -8.72
C PRO A 131 -5.27 13.19 -8.43
N ILE A 132 -5.50 12.69 -7.22
CA ILE A 132 -6.82 12.24 -6.80
C ILE A 132 -7.48 13.35 -6.02
N ASN A 133 -8.60 13.85 -6.53
CA ASN A 133 -9.35 14.87 -5.83
C ASN A 133 -10.50 14.24 -5.01
N TRP A 134 -10.94 14.95 -3.96
CA TRP A 134 -11.98 14.51 -3.02
C TRP A 134 -13.31 14.16 -3.69
N TYR A 135 -13.69 14.88 -4.75
CA TYR A 135 -14.94 14.64 -5.49
C TYR A 135 -14.94 13.26 -6.16
N TYR A 136 -13.84 12.91 -6.85
CA TYR A 136 -13.71 11.58 -7.45
C TYR A 136 -13.69 10.47 -6.41
N PHE A 137 -13.04 10.70 -5.27
CA PHE A 137 -13.07 9.74 -4.16
C PHE A 137 -14.50 9.50 -3.66
N LEU A 138 -15.27 10.56 -3.36
CA LEU A 138 -16.64 10.43 -2.88
C LEU A 138 -17.56 9.78 -3.94
N ARG A 139 -17.40 10.12 -5.20
CA ARG A 139 -18.17 9.50 -6.29
C ARG A 139 -17.88 8.01 -6.40
N GLU A 140 -16.61 7.59 -6.35
CA GLU A 140 -16.22 6.19 -6.39
C GLU A 140 -16.72 5.45 -5.15
N ASP A 141 -16.54 6.04 -3.96
CA ASP A 141 -17.02 5.46 -2.71
C ASP A 141 -18.56 5.29 -2.72
N THR A 142 -19.30 6.26 -3.25
CA THR A 142 -20.77 6.24 -3.24
C THR A 142 -21.34 5.24 -4.23
N PHE A 143 -20.91 5.28 -5.48
CA PHE A 143 -21.55 4.57 -6.58
C PHE A 143 -20.81 3.32 -7.03
N GLY A 144 -19.61 3.04 -6.50
CA GLY A 144 -18.78 1.90 -6.96
C GLY A 144 -18.36 2.01 -8.42
N LEU A 145 -18.44 3.19 -9.00
CA LEU A 145 -18.10 3.44 -10.38
C LEU A 145 -16.60 3.23 -10.56
N ASN A 146 -16.25 2.08 -11.11
CA ASN A 146 -14.89 1.81 -11.59
C ASN A 146 -14.55 2.89 -12.61
N ASN A 147 -13.71 3.83 -12.21
CA ASN A 147 -13.29 4.90 -13.08
C ASN A 147 -12.29 4.34 -14.08
N ASN A 148 -12.78 3.88 -15.24
CA ASN A 148 -11.91 3.56 -16.38
C ASN A 148 -10.96 4.72 -16.72
N PHE A 149 -11.34 5.96 -16.42
CA PHE A 149 -10.51 7.15 -16.52
C PHE A 149 -9.22 7.08 -15.66
N ARG A 150 -9.26 6.48 -14.47
CA ARG A 150 -8.06 6.27 -13.64
C ARG A 150 -7.12 5.21 -14.22
N ARG A 151 -7.68 4.19 -14.92
CA ARG A 151 -6.89 3.10 -15.51
C ARG A 151 -6.21 3.49 -16.82
N THR A 152 -6.82 4.35 -17.62
CA THR A 152 -6.41 4.56 -19.02
C THR A 152 -5.18 5.45 -19.17
N ILE A 153 -4.91 6.38 -18.24
CA ILE A 153 -3.83 7.37 -18.46
C ILE A 153 -2.44 6.78 -18.21
N TYR A 154 -2.31 5.82 -17.28
CA TYR A 154 -1.01 5.28 -16.87
C TYR A 154 -0.83 3.77 -17.09
N THR A 155 -1.84 3.08 -17.62
CA THR A 155 -1.70 1.67 -18.01
C THR A 155 -1.08 1.51 -19.40
N ASN A 156 -1.19 2.51 -20.26
CA ASN A 156 -0.73 2.48 -21.66
C ASN A 156 0.50 3.38 -21.91
N GLY A 157 1.16 3.89 -20.87
CA GLY A 157 2.40 4.63 -21.02
C GLY A 157 3.51 3.70 -21.48
N GLU A 158 4.33 4.17 -22.45
CA GLU A 158 5.48 3.44 -22.98
C GLU A 158 6.77 4.08 -22.47
N GLY A 159 7.79 3.26 -22.20
CA GLY A 159 9.05 3.72 -21.68
C GLY A 159 8.99 4.27 -20.26
N ILE A 160 9.84 5.24 -19.97
CA ILE A 160 9.84 5.96 -18.68
C ILE A 160 8.99 7.21 -18.81
N PHE A 161 7.97 7.33 -17.97
CA PHE A 161 7.06 8.49 -17.97
C PHE A 161 6.76 8.99 -16.57
N GLN A 162 6.55 10.30 -16.44
CA GLN A 162 6.21 10.92 -15.17
C GLN A 162 4.79 10.55 -14.73
N SER A 163 4.63 10.20 -13.46
CA SER A 163 3.35 9.94 -12.81
C SER A 163 3.20 10.83 -11.58
N TYR A 164 1.99 11.28 -11.29
CA TYR A 164 1.75 12.05 -10.05
C TYR A 164 1.77 11.15 -8.82
N ASN A 165 1.14 9.99 -8.90
CA ASN A 165 1.14 9.01 -7.81
C ASN A 165 1.74 7.69 -8.30
N ILE A 166 2.36 6.97 -7.38
CA ILE A 166 2.85 5.59 -7.59
C ILE A 166 1.99 4.60 -6.82
N SER A 167 2.21 3.31 -7.05
CA SER A 167 1.57 2.24 -6.28
C SER A 167 2.46 1.79 -5.13
N GLY A 168 1.89 1.69 -3.93
CA GLY A 168 2.57 1.13 -2.76
C GLY A 168 2.96 -0.35 -2.89
N ALA A 169 2.52 -1.05 -3.96
CA ALA A 169 2.89 -2.43 -4.21
C ALA A 169 4.38 -2.60 -4.55
N CYS A 170 4.97 -1.64 -5.27
CA CYS A 170 6.40 -1.61 -5.56
C CYS A 170 6.84 -0.21 -6.02
N PHE A 171 7.86 0.34 -5.37
CA PHE A 171 8.57 1.52 -5.84
C PHE A 171 9.99 1.57 -5.29
N LEU A 172 10.92 2.05 -6.12
CA LEU A 172 12.29 2.40 -5.76
C LEU A 172 12.36 3.89 -5.42
N ILE A 173 13.06 4.25 -4.35
CA ILE A 173 13.27 5.62 -3.91
C ILE A 173 14.71 5.82 -3.45
N LYS A 174 15.28 7.02 -3.66
CA LYS A 174 16.56 7.40 -3.06
C LYS A 174 16.42 7.43 -1.54
N THR A 175 17.20 6.65 -0.82
CA THR A 175 17.02 6.43 0.63
C THR A 175 17.13 7.72 1.43
N GLU A 176 18.12 8.56 1.15
CA GLU A 176 18.28 9.84 1.87
C GLU A 176 17.13 10.81 1.58
N PHE A 177 16.61 10.82 0.36
CA PHE A 177 15.42 11.59 0.02
C PHE A 177 14.20 11.08 0.80
N PHE A 178 14.02 9.74 0.91
CA PHE A 178 12.92 9.16 1.70
C PHE A 178 12.99 9.53 3.19
N LYS A 179 14.20 9.54 3.77
CA LYS A 179 14.42 10.01 5.15
C LYS A 179 14.04 11.48 5.33
N GLN A 180 14.41 12.34 4.37
CA GLN A 180 14.07 13.76 4.39
C GLN A 180 12.55 13.98 4.33
N GLN A 181 11.81 13.10 3.64
CA GLN A 181 10.34 13.10 3.63
C GLN A 181 9.72 12.57 4.93
N GLY A 182 10.51 12.05 5.88
CA GLY A 182 10.03 11.45 7.13
C GLY A 182 9.46 10.04 6.96
N PHE A 183 9.75 9.38 5.84
CA PHE A 183 9.21 8.09 5.44
C PHE A 183 7.70 8.14 5.17
N PHE A 184 6.96 7.08 5.50
CA PHE A 184 5.50 7.10 5.41
C PHE A 184 4.88 7.84 6.59
N ASP A 185 3.79 8.55 6.34
CA ASP A 185 2.94 9.12 7.41
C ASP A 185 2.14 7.99 8.09
N GLU A 186 2.47 7.73 9.35
CA GLU A 186 1.90 6.65 10.16
C GLU A 186 0.44 6.89 10.57
N TYR A 187 -0.11 8.08 10.32
CA TYR A 187 -1.54 8.33 10.48
C TYR A 187 -2.38 7.42 9.58
N TYR A 188 -1.87 7.10 8.37
CA TYR A 188 -2.55 6.22 7.43
C TYR A 188 -2.35 4.76 7.84
N PHE A 189 -3.36 4.20 8.47
CA PHE A 189 -3.29 2.80 8.88
C PHE A 189 -3.34 1.85 7.68
N PHE A 190 -4.25 2.14 6.70
CA PHE A 190 -4.45 1.35 5.49
C PHE A 190 -5.03 2.23 4.39
N CYS A 191 -4.24 2.60 3.42
CA CYS A 191 -4.53 3.59 2.38
C CYS A 191 -5.03 4.96 2.94
N PRO A 192 -4.67 6.07 2.30
CA PRO A 192 -3.89 6.18 1.05
C PRO A 192 -2.43 6.60 1.30
N GLU A 193 -1.63 5.84 2.03
CA GLU A 193 -0.25 6.19 2.41
C GLU A 193 0.67 6.40 1.20
N ASP A 194 0.52 5.59 0.15
CA ASP A 194 1.29 5.69 -1.10
C ASP A 194 0.94 6.96 -1.88
N ILE A 195 -0.35 7.29 -1.94
CA ILE A 195 -0.85 8.52 -2.57
C ILE A 195 -0.43 9.74 -1.75
N ALA A 196 -0.48 9.65 -0.43
CA ALA A 196 -0.06 10.74 0.45
C ALA A 196 1.44 11.03 0.31
N LEU A 197 2.27 9.98 0.29
CA LEU A 197 3.71 10.09 0.05
C LEU A 197 4.00 10.75 -1.31
N SER A 198 3.44 10.21 -2.38
CA SER A 198 3.65 10.73 -3.74
C SER A 198 3.18 12.19 -3.88
N THR A 199 2.03 12.51 -3.27
CA THR A 199 1.49 13.88 -3.30
C THR A 199 2.42 14.84 -2.56
N ASN A 200 2.90 14.45 -1.37
CA ASN A 200 3.82 15.26 -0.58
C ASN A 200 5.13 15.52 -1.34
N ILE A 201 5.67 14.49 -1.99
CA ILE A 201 6.88 14.59 -2.82
C ILE A 201 6.65 15.58 -3.98
N ASN A 202 5.55 15.46 -4.72
CA ASN A 202 5.26 16.39 -5.83
C ASN A 202 5.03 17.83 -5.35
N GLU A 203 4.37 18.04 -4.20
CA GLU A 203 4.15 19.38 -3.62
C GLU A 203 5.47 20.04 -3.18
N GLN A 204 6.51 19.25 -2.89
CA GLN A 204 7.85 19.72 -2.57
C GLN A 204 8.78 19.84 -3.78
N GLY A 205 8.26 19.64 -5.00
CA GLY A 205 9.02 19.73 -6.25
C GLY A 205 9.76 18.48 -6.67
N GLY A 206 9.62 17.37 -5.92
CA GLY A 206 10.13 16.07 -6.31
C GLY A 206 9.29 15.42 -7.42
N LYS A 207 9.81 14.34 -8.02
CA LYS A 207 9.16 13.71 -9.17
C LYS A 207 9.08 12.19 -9.04
N CYS A 208 7.89 11.67 -9.38
CA CYS A 208 7.59 10.25 -9.46
C CYS A 208 7.54 9.81 -10.93
N TYR A 209 8.13 8.65 -11.23
CA TYR A 209 8.15 8.07 -12.56
C TYR A 209 7.68 6.61 -12.54
N VAL A 210 7.21 6.15 -13.68
CA VAL A 210 6.95 4.73 -13.96
C VAL A 210 7.81 4.33 -15.14
N ASP A 211 8.54 3.21 -15.01
CA ASP A 211 9.19 2.56 -16.12
C ASP A 211 8.35 1.37 -16.61
N SER A 212 7.68 1.54 -17.75
CA SER A 212 6.85 0.50 -18.34
C SER A 212 7.63 -0.64 -19.00
N ASN A 213 8.95 -0.46 -19.20
CA ASN A 213 9.81 -1.51 -19.69
C ASN A 213 10.14 -2.54 -18.62
N VAL A 214 10.03 -2.19 -17.33
CA VAL A 214 10.24 -3.09 -16.19
C VAL A 214 8.88 -3.62 -15.73
N THR A 215 8.71 -4.94 -15.70
CA THR A 215 7.45 -5.59 -15.35
C THR A 215 7.56 -6.34 -14.04
N LEU A 216 6.66 -6.04 -13.09
CA LEU A 216 6.50 -6.77 -11.84
C LEU A 216 5.13 -7.44 -11.78
N TYR A 217 5.10 -8.72 -11.46
CA TYR A 217 3.87 -9.45 -11.19
C TYR A 217 3.42 -9.19 -9.76
N HIS A 218 2.20 -8.68 -9.58
CA HIS A 218 1.58 -8.43 -8.29
C HIS A 218 0.29 -9.24 -8.21
N LEU A 219 0.30 -10.29 -7.39
CA LEU A 219 -0.69 -11.37 -7.41
C LEU A 219 -2.02 -10.98 -6.74
N CYS A 220 -2.10 -9.81 -6.11
CA CYS A 220 -3.28 -9.27 -5.42
C CYS A 220 -3.92 -10.27 -4.46
N GLY A 221 -3.33 -10.46 -3.30
CA GLY A 221 -3.89 -11.27 -2.23
C GLY A 221 -5.27 -10.73 -1.78
N GLY A 222 -6.31 -11.57 -1.92
CA GLY A 222 -7.75 -11.30 -1.81
C GLY A 222 -8.32 -10.60 -0.57
N THR A 223 -7.70 -9.56 -0.05
CA THR A 223 -8.17 -8.80 1.13
C THR A 223 -9.57 -8.17 0.92
N ARG A 224 -9.93 -7.89 -0.33
CA ARG A 224 -11.17 -7.15 -0.66
C ARG A 224 -12.48 -7.92 -0.35
N LYS A 225 -12.46 -9.24 -0.30
CA LYS A 225 -13.66 -10.07 -0.03
C LYS A 225 -13.59 -10.80 1.32
N SER A 226 -12.61 -10.51 2.15
CA SER A 226 -12.45 -11.19 3.44
C SER A 226 -13.21 -10.48 4.56
N ALA A 227 -13.49 -11.20 5.66
CA ALA A 227 -14.09 -10.63 6.85
C ALA A 227 -13.28 -9.43 7.43
N VAL A 228 -11.98 -9.35 7.13
CA VAL A 228 -11.10 -8.23 7.53
C VAL A 228 -11.58 -6.90 6.93
N LYS A 229 -12.32 -6.90 5.80
CA LYS A 229 -12.95 -5.70 5.23
C LYS A 229 -13.77 -4.92 6.25
N THR A 230 -14.41 -5.60 7.20
CA THR A 230 -15.22 -4.95 8.25
C THR A 230 -14.39 -4.05 9.17
N ALA A 231 -13.08 -4.26 9.25
CA ALA A 231 -12.15 -3.43 10.02
C ALA A 231 -11.34 -2.47 9.10
N THR A 232 -10.93 -2.92 7.91
CA THR A 232 -10.09 -2.10 7.01
C THR A 232 -10.87 -0.97 6.35
N LEU A 233 -12.10 -1.19 5.90
CA LEU A 233 -12.89 -0.18 5.18
C LEU A 233 -13.14 1.10 6.01
N PRO A 234 -13.60 1.03 7.28
CA PRO A 234 -13.81 2.23 8.08
C PRO A 234 -12.51 2.98 8.39
N ALA A 235 -11.40 2.28 8.63
CA ALA A 235 -10.09 2.89 8.85
C ALA A 235 -9.57 3.59 7.58
N GLN A 236 -9.70 2.96 6.41
CA GLN A 236 -9.35 3.54 5.11
C GLN A 236 -10.14 4.83 4.83
N ARG A 237 -11.45 4.85 5.09
CA ARG A 237 -12.27 6.05 4.89
C ARG A 237 -11.83 7.22 5.76
N LEU A 238 -11.43 6.98 7.00
CA LEU A 238 -10.83 8.02 7.85
C LEU A 238 -9.52 8.54 7.26
N GLY A 239 -8.65 7.66 6.78
CA GLY A 239 -7.42 8.04 6.09
C GLY A 239 -7.70 8.92 4.87
N CYS A 240 -8.66 8.53 4.02
CA CYS A 240 -9.05 9.32 2.86
C CYS A 240 -9.65 10.69 3.22
N ILE A 241 -10.47 10.78 4.28
CA ILE A 241 -10.99 12.06 4.78
C ILE A 241 -9.85 12.95 5.27
N HIS A 242 -8.89 12.38 5.98
CA HIS A 242 -7.71 13.12 6.45
C HIS A 242 -6.89 13.64 5.27
N PHE A 243 -6.57 12.79 4.31
CA PHE A 243 -5.79 13.13 3.14
C PHE A 243 -6.43 14.26 2.32
N HIS A 244 -7.68 14.09 1.90
CA HIS A 244 -8.36 15.08 1.07
C HIS A 244 -8.72 16.36 1.82
N GLY A 245 -8.99 16.25 3.11
CA GLY A 245 -9.36 17.38 3.96
C GLY A 245 -8.18 18.02 4.72
N ARG A 246 -6.92 17.66 4.42
CA ARG A 246 -5.74 18.11 5.19
C ARG A 246 -5.67 19.64 5.34
N ASN A 247 -6.12 20.40 4.35
CA ASN A 247 -6.09 21.86 4.33
C ASN A 247 -7.46 22.52 4.59
N SER A 248 -8.51 21.74 4.94
CA SER A 248 -9.86 22.30 5.10
C SER A 248 -10.71 21.52 6.10
N LEU A 249 -10.97 22.12 7.26
CA LEU A 249 -11.89 21.55 8.25
C LEU A 249 -13.31 21.39 7.70
N ALA A 250 -13.79 22.37 6.93
CA ALA A 250 -15.11 22.31 6.31
C ALA A 250 -15.23 21.11 5.36
N LEU A 251 -14.19 20.84 4.55
CA LEU A 251 -14.16 19.69 3.67
C LEU A 251 -14.13 18.38 4.45
N ARG A 252 -13.37 18.29 5.56
CA ARG A 252 -13.39 17.10 6.44
C ARG A 252 -14.79 16.82 6.99
N ILE A 253 -15.47 17.86 7.49
CA ILE A 253 -16.83 17.74 8.02
C ILE A 253 -17.79 17.31 6.90
N PHE A 254 -17.72 17.94 5.74
CA PHE A 254 -18.53 17.59 4.58
C PHE A 254 -18.35 16.12 4.16
N MET A 255 -17.10 15.68 3.95
CA MET A 255 -16.80 14.30 3.55
C MET A 255 -17.26 13.29 4.60
N ARG A 256 -17.05 13.59 5.88
CA ARG A 256 -17.48 12.75 6.99
C ARG A 256 -18.99 12.58 7.02
N THR A 257 -19.73 13.67 6.85
CA THR A 257 -21.19 13.68 6.79
C THR A 257 -21.69 12.92 5.55
N TRP A 258 -21.07 13.15 4.38
CA TRP A 258 -21.41 12.44 3.16
C TRP A 258 -21.23 10.91 3.30
N ILE A 259 -20.07 10.47 3.81
CA ILE A 259 -19.76 9.06 4.02
C ILE A 259 -20.70 8.45 5.07
N LEU A 260 -21.10 9.18 6.10
CA LEU A 260 -22.10 8.73 7.08
C LEU A 260 -23.41 8.34 6.38
N PHE A 261 -23.99 9.25 5.60
CA PHE A 261 -25.27 8.98 4.93
C PHE A 261 -25.18 7.91 3.83
N THR A 262 -24.13 7.93 3.03
CA THR A 262 -23.95 6.92 1.97
C THR A 262 -23.68 5.53 2.55
N SER A 263 -22.94 5.43 3.67
CA SER A 263 -22.74 4.17 4.38
C SER A 263 -24.02 3.65 5.00
N PHE A 264 -24.83 4.52 5.56
CA PHE A 264 -26.13 4.12 6.10
C PHE A 264 -27.05 3.58 4.99
N GLY A 265 -27.13 4.25 3.85
CA GLY A 265 -27.87 3.76 2.70
C GLY A 265 -27.39 2.40 2.20
N LYS A 266 -26.05 2.23 2.08
CA LYS A 266 -25.44 0.94 1.71
C LYS A 266 -25.68 -0.15 2.75
N TYR A 267 -25.66 0.19 4.03
CA TYR A 267 -26.02 -0.73 5.13
C TYR A 267 -27.40 -1.30 4.92
N LEU A 268 -28.41 -0.44 4.70
CA LEU A 268 -29.81 -0.89 4.46
C LEU A 268 -29.91 -1.77 3.22
N VAL A 269 -29.32 -1.37 2.09
CA VAL A 269 -29.33 -2.15 0.84
C VAL A 269 -28.72 -3.54 1.03
N ASN A 270 -27.57 -3.63 1.72
CA ASN A 270 -26.88 -4.91 1.91
C ASN A 270 -27.59 -5.79 2.94
N LEU A 271 -28.27 -5.21 3.91
CA LEU A 271 -29.14 -5.94 4.84
C LEU A 271 -30.23 -6.70 4.07
N PHE A 272 -30.92 -6.05 3.10
CA PHE A 272 -31.90 -6.69 2.23
C PHE A 272 -31.30 -7.73 1.28
N ARG A 273 -30.05 -7.55 0.83
CA ARG A 273 -29.34 -8.49 -0.03
C ARG A 273 -28.76 -9.71 0.71
N GLY A 274 -28.74 -9.69 2.05
CA GLY A 274 -28.17 -10.76 2.86
C GLY A 274 -26.64 -10.83 2.84
N ASP A 275 -25.94 -9.79 2.34
CA ASP A 275 -24.46 -9.73 2.38
C ASP A 275 -24.00 -9.29 3.79
N GLN A 276 -23.74 -10.26 4.64
CA GLN A 276 -23.35 -10.03 6.03
C GLN A 276 -22.04 -9.26 6.19
N ILE A 277 -21.04 -9.54 5.33
CA ILE A 277 -19.73 -8.86 5.41
C ILE A 277 -19.89 -7.40 5.03
N GLU A 278 -20.57 -7.10 3.93
CA GLU A 278 -20.78 -5.74 3.49
C GLU A 278 -21.67 -4.96 4.46
N THR A 279 -22.75 -5.58 4.95
CA THR A 279 -23.63 -5.00 5.97
C THR A 279 -22.85 -4.58 7.21
N THR A 280 -22.03 -5.48 7.75
CA THR A 280 -21.20 -5.20 8.92
C THR A 280 -20.17 -4.11 8.65
N ALA A 281 -19.50 -4.16 7.48
CA ALA A 281 -18.53 -3.15 7.09
C ALA A 281 -19.14 -1.75 7.00
N GLN A 282 -20.33 -1.63 6.41
CA GLN A 282 -21.03 -0.35 6.31
C GLN A 282 -21.56 0.15 7.66
N LEU A 283 -22.04 -0.74 8.53
CA LEU A 283 -22.40 -0.38 9.91
C LEU A 283 -21.20 0.17 10.67
N HIS A 284 -20.05 -0.49 10.58
CA HIS A 284 -18.81 0.00 11.19
C HIS A 284 -18.37 1.36 10.63
N CYS A 285 -18.59 1.62 9.33
CA CYS A 285 -18.36 2.94 8.77
C CYS A 285 -19.28 4.00 9.36
N VAL A 286 -20.58 3.72 9.51
CA VAL A 286 -21.53 4.63 10.18
C VAL A 286 -21.06 4.97 11.60
N GLN A 287 -20.74 3.95 12.41
CA GLN A 287 -20.24 4.14 13.77
C GLN A 287 -18.92 4.94 13.81
N THR A 288 -18.03 4.68 12.85
CA THR A 288 -16.76 5.37 12.73
C THR A 288 -16.93 6.85 12.40
N MET A 289 -17.86 7.20 11.52
CA MET A 289 -18.14 8.59 11.18
C MET A 289 -18.71 9.38 12.37
N LEU A 290 -19.30 8.73 13.35
CA LEU A 290 -19.79 9.33 14.60
C LEU A 290 -18.77 9.34 15.74
N SER A 291 -17.60 8.73 15.56
CA SER A 291 -16.57 8.61 16.59
C SER A 291 -15.43 9.63 16.38
N ASN A 292 -14.63 9.88 17.41
CA ASN A 292 -13.41 10.71 17.31
C ASN A 292 -12.12 9.87 17.28
N LYS A 293 -12.24 8.56 16.99
CA LYS A 293 -11.09 7.64 16.97
C LYS A 293 -10.25 7.81 15.72
N SER A 294 -8.95 7.53 15.86
CA SER A 294 -8.00 7.46 14.75
C SER A 294 -8.22 6.20 13.88
N PRO A 295 -7.67 6.15 12.64
CA PRO A 295 -7.74 4.97 11.81
C PRO A 295 -7.21 3.70 12.50
N LYS A 296 -6.10 3.82 13.27
CA LYS A 296 -5.50 2.71 14.02
C LYS A 296 -6.43 2.18 15.12
N GLU A 297 -7.04 3.07 15.89
CA GLU A 297 -8.00 2.68 16.95
C GLU A 297 -9.24 2.01 16.37
N ILE A 298 -9.76 2.52 15.26
CA ILE A 298 -10.91 1.94 14.55
C ILE A 298 -10.58 0.54 14.03
N PHE A 299 -9.45 0.39 13.34
CA PHE A 299 -9.05 -0.93 12.86
C PHE A 299 -8.85 -1.91 14.01
N THR A 300 -8.13 -1.51 15.05
CA THR A 300 -7.85 -2.35 16.23
C THR A 300 -9.15 -2.82 16.89
N GLN A 301 -10.09 -1.91 17.10
CA GLN A 301 -11.40 -2.22 17.69
C GLN A 301 -12.10 -3.34 16.91
N TYR A 302 -12.31 -3.15 15.61
CA TYR A 302 -13.09 -4.08 14.80
C TYR A 302 -12.33 -5.37 14.46
N TYR A 303 -11.01 -5.31 14.33
CA TYR A 303 -10.19 -6.49 14.13
C TYR A 303 -10.18 -7.43 15.35
N LEU A 304 -10.12 -6.87 16.56
CA LEU A 304 -10.20 -7.66 17.79
C LEU A 304 -11.60 -8.27 17.99
N GLN A 305 -12.67 -7.58 17.57
CA GLN A 305 -14.02 -8.16 17.56
C GLN A 305 -14.10 -9.37 16.62
N LEU A 306 -13.53 -9.27 15.42
CA LEU A 306 -13.46 -10.40 14.47
C LEU A 306 -12.70 -11.62 15.03
N LYS A 307 -11.64 -11.40 15.82
CA LYS A 307 -10.89 -12.50 16.44
C LYS A 307 -11.66 -13.18 17.57
N LYS A 308 -12.55 -12.48 18.25
CA LYS A 308 -13.37 -13.04 19.33
C LYS A 308 -14.59 -13.82 18.82
N SER A 309 -15.00 -13.60 17.57
CA SER A 309 -16.15 -14.26 16.94
C SER A 309 -15.77 -15.54 16.15
N LYS A 310 -14.50 -15.85 16.08
CA LYS A 310 -13.95 -17.10 15.55
C LYS A 310 -13.53 -18.04 16.69
#